data_b6609bef176db6167a74648b83abc6cd
#
_entry.id   b6609bef176db6167a74648b83abc6cd
#
_cell.length_a   1.000
_cell.length_b   1.000
_cell.length_c   1.000
_cell.angle_alpha   90.00
_cell.angle_beta   90.00
_cell.angle_gamma   90.00
#
_symmetry.space_group_name_H-M   'P 1'
#
loop_
_entity.id
_entity.type
_entity.pdbx_description
1 polymer ?
#
loop_
_entity_poly.entity_id
_entity_poly.type
_entity_poly.pdbx_seq_one_letter_code
_entity_poly.pdbx_strand_id
1 'polypeptide(L)'
;MRARLRCVAIAVMVTTVVVTEIGQGLAEPDPASVVRIELSEYAFSPAQVTLKAGRAVTLKVVNTGRSVHMLASQYLSSQDLEIEGADMEVDAPNGVKYVKVQPGKSAEIKFTPAQKGTFDFSCDVKTGGRTHRDRGMKGQLVVN
;
A
#
# COMPACT_ATOMS: atom_id res chain seq x y z
N MET A 1 36.63 -18.47 -85.42
CA MET A 1 35.44 -18.15 -84.66
C MET A 1 35.74 -18.16 -83.19
N ARG A 2 35.84 -16.97 -82.56
CA ARG A 2 36.12 -16.86 -81.10
C ARG A 2 34.86 -16.36 -80.45
N ALA A 3 34.18 -17.23 -79.67
CA ALA A 3 33.04 -16.88 -78.84
C ALA A 3 33.47 -16.12 -77.56
N ARG A 4 32.97 -14.89 -77.34
CA ARG A 4 33.19 -14.10 -76.13
C ARG A 4 32.01 -14.37 -75.16
N LEU A 5 32.34 -15.06 -74.08
CA LEU A 5 31.41 -15.29 -73.00
C LEU A 5 31.38 -14.01 -72.14
N ARG A 6 30.19 -13.36 -72.05
CA ARG A 6 29.96 -12.21 -71.18
C ARG A 6 29.40 -12.71 -69.85
N CYS A 7 30.21 -12.60 -68.78
CA CYS A 7 29.74 -12.83 -67.45
C CYS A 7 28.87 -11.61 -67.00
N VAL A 8 27.59 -11.84 -66.74
CA VAL A 8 26.69 -10.86 -66.11
C VAL A 8 26.82 -11.08 -64.60
N ALA A 9 27.39 -10.15 -63.89
CA ALA A 9 27.45 -10.14 -62.45
C ALA A 9 26.10 -9.61 -61.92
N ILE A 10 25.31 -10.47 -61.26
CA ILE A 10 24.09 -10.08 -60.57
C ILE A 10 24.52 -9.64 -59.15
N ALA A 11 24.44 -8.33 -58.90
CA ALA A 11 24.63 -7.79 -57.59
C ALA A 11 23.36 -8.01 -56.75
N VAL A 12 23.42 -8.94 -55.77
CA VAL A 12 22.36 -9.13 -54.79
C VAL A 12 22.50 -8.04 -53.71
N MET A 13 21.61 -7.07 -53.73
CA MET A 13 21.51 -6.06 -52.70
C MET A 13 20.81 -6.67 -51.48
N VAL A 14 21.57 -7.00 -50.44
CA VAL A 14 21.01 -7.45 -49.16
C VAL A 14 20.63 -6.21 -48.38
N THR A 15 19.34 -5.88 -48.35
CA THR A 15 18.77 -4.83 -47.45
C THR A 15 18.66 -5.41 -46.05
N THR A 16 19.56 -5.05 -45.16
CA THR A 16 19.45 -5.30 -43.71
C THR A 16 18.33 -4.46 -43.14
N VAL A 17 17.20 -5.09 -42.81
CA VAL A 17 16.13 -4.46 -42.01
C VAL A 17 16.61 -4.46 -40.56
N VAL A 18 16.97 -3.31 -40.06
CA VAL A 18 17.22 -3.12 -38.61
C VAL A 18 15.87 -3.02 -37.93
N VAL A 19 15.43 -4.11 -37.33
CA VAL A 19 14.27 -4.11 -36.44
C VAL A 19 14.74 -3.54 -35.10
N THR A 20 14.46 -2.26 -34.85
CA THR A 20 14.56 -1.66 -33.51
C THR A 20 13.44 -2.23 -32.66
N GLU A 21 13.74 -3.23 -31.83
CA GLU A 21 12.86 -3.65 -30.75
C GLU A 21 12.75 -2.49 -29.75
N ILE A 22 11.61 -1.78 -29.81
CA ILE A 22 11.23 -0.86 -28.74
C ILE A 22 10.81 -1.76 -27.57
N GLY A 23 11.77 -2.10 -26.72
CA GLY A 23 11.50 -2.75 -25.45
C GLY A 23 10.60 -1.85 -24.63
N GLN A 24 9.28 -2.11 -24.65
CA GLN A 24 8.37 -1.59 -23.65
C GLN A 24 8.75 -2.29 -22.34
N GLY A 25 9.66 -1.67 -21.61
CA GLY A 25 9.94 -2.06 -20.23
C GLY A 25 8.63 -1.94 -19.46
N LEU A 26 7.99 -3.08 -19.21
CA LEU A 26 6.95 -3.15 -18.19
C LEU A 26 7.64 -2.71 -16.89
N ALA A 27 7.32 -1.51 -16.41
CA ALA A 27 7.79 -1.06 -15.12
C ALA A 27 7.32 -2.09 -14.10
N GLU A 28 8.25 -2.78 -13.44
CA GLU A 28 7.89 -3.63 -12.31
C GLU A 28 7.10 -2.80 -11.31
N PRO A 29 6.00 -3.33 -10.74
CA PRO A 29 5.26 -2.62 -9.71
C PRO A 29 6.21 -2.31 -8.56
N ASP A 30 6.29 -1.03 -8.21
CA ASP A 30 7.11 -0.54 -7.10
C ASP A 30 6.68 -1.31 -5.82
N PRO A 31 7.61 -1.92 -5.09
CA PRO A 31 7.25 -2.73 -3.93
C PRO A 31 6.41 -1.90 -2.95
N ALA A 32 5.33 -2.49 -2.43
CA ALA A 32 4.45 -1.85 -1.47
C ALA A 32 5.27 -1.32 -0.29
N SER A 33 5.13 -0.03 0.03
CA SER A 33 5.81 0.54 1.19
C SER A 33 5.19 -0.02 2.47
N VAL A 34 6.03 -0.41 3.44
CA VAL A 34 5.57 -0.85 4.76
C VAL A 34 5.70 0.30 5.74
N VAL A 35 4.58 0.67 6.36
CA VAL A 35 4.55 1.70 7.41
C VAL A 35 4.11 1.04 8.71
N ARG A 36 4.97 1.08 9.73
CA ARG A 36 4.69 0.55 11.05
C ARG A 36 4.00 1.62 11.90
N ILE A 37 2.90 1.25 12.56
CA ILE A 37 2.18 2.07 13.55
C ILE A 37 2.11 1.27 14.85
N GLU A 38 2.69 1.78 15.91
CA GLU A 38 2.60 1.18 17.23
C GLU A 38 1.43 1.77 18.02
N LEU A 39 0.68 0.90 18.69
CA LEU A 39 -0.41 1.24 19.58
C LEU A 39 0.04 0.98 21.02
N SER A 40 0.04 2.02 21.83
CA SER A 40 0.32 1.92 23.27
C SER A 40 -0.77 2.61 24.06
N GLU A 41 -0.66 2.63 25.41
CA GLU A 41 -1.66 3.28 26.23
C GLU A 41 -1.79 4.76 25.86
N TYR A 42 -2.93 5.05 25.17
CA TYR A 42 -3.42 6.33 24.70
C TYR A 42 -2.56 7.04 23.65
N ALA A 43 -1.72 6.30 22.92
CA ALA A 43 -0.89 6.88 21.86
C ALA A 43 -0.77 5.97 20.62
N PHE A 44 -0.64 6.60 19.46
CA PHE A 44 -0.12 6.02 18.24
C PHE A 44 1.29 6.53 17.96
N SER A 45 2.18 5.69 17.51
CA SER A 45 3.53 6.08 17.13
C SER A 45 3.91 5.46 15.76
N PRO A 46 4.10 6.29 14.71
CA PRO A 46 3.88 7.73 14.67
C PRO A 46 2.39 8.12 14.73
N ALA A 47 2.06 9.30 15.26
CA ALA A 47 0.70 9.84 15.27
C ALA A 47 0.30 10.44 13.91
N GLN A 48 1.27 10.71 13.03
CA GLN A 48 1.02 11.15 11.65
C GLN A 48 1.75 10.23 10.68
N VAL A 49 1.01 9.72 9.70
CA VAL A 49 1.52 8.84 8.65
C VAL A 49 1.28 9.49 7.30
N THR A 50 2.33 9.62 6.51
CA THR A 50 2.24 10.18 5.15
C THR A 50 2.27 9.04 4.13
N LEU A 51 1.28 9.02 3.23
CA LEU A 51 1.10 8.06 2.16
C LEU A 51 1.09 8.76 0.80
N LYS A 52 1.35 8.01 -0.27
CA LYS A 52 1.24 8.51 -1.64
C LYS A 52 0.01 7.91 -2.32
N ALA A 53 -0.86 8.76 -2.88
CA ALA A 53 -1.99 8.32 -3.68
C ALA A 53 -1.52 7.47 -4.87
N GLY A 54 -2.21 6.38 -5.15
CA GLY A 54 -1.88 5.45 -6.23
C GLY A 54 -0.71 4.51 -5.96
N ARG A 55 -0.07 4.56 -4.77
CA ARG A 55 1.01 3.65 -4.36
C ARG A 55 0.53 2.66 -3.33
N ALA A 56 0.72 1.38 -3.60
CA ALA A 56 0.38 0.32 -2.65
C ALA A 56 1.14 0.49 -1.33
N VAL A 57 0.46 0.28 -0.21
CA VAL A 57 1.02 0.40 1.14
C VAL A 57 0.53 -0.76 2.02
N THR A 58 1.39 -1.19 2.92
CA THR A 58 1.04 -2.06 4.04
C THR A 58 1.19 -1.26 5.34
N LEU A 59 0.07 -1.01 6.03
CA LEU A 59 0.11 -0.50 7.39
C LEU A 59 0.25 -1.68 8.35
N LYS A 60 1.40 -1.81 8.99
CA LYS A 60 1.63 -2.81 10.03
C LYS A 60 1.31 -2.20 11.39
N VAL A 61 0.13 -2.55 11.90
CA VAL A 61 -0.39 -2.08 13.18
C VAL A 61 0.03 -3.04 14.27
N VAL A 62 0.80 -2.59 15.26
CA VAL A 62 1.36 -3.42 16.32
C VAL A 62 0.92 -2.90 17.68
N ASN A 63 0.23 -3.72 18.46
CA ASN A 63 -0.15 -3.35 19.80
C ASN A 63 0.99 -3.70 20.78
N THR A 64 1.73 -2.67 21.19
CA THR A 64 2.81 -2.77 22.20
C THR A 64 2.31 -2.45 23.61
N GLY A 65 1.04 -2.07 23.75
CA GLY A 65 0.40 -1.77 25.02
C GLY A 65 -0.07 -3.01 25.79
N ARG A 66 -0.65 -2.76 26.96
CA ARG A 66 -1.19 -3.80 27.86
C ARG A 66 -2.69 -4.01 27.69
N SER A 67 -3.36 -3.03 27.06
CA SER A 67 -4.78 -3.05 26.77
C SER A 67 -5.02 -3.38 25.30
N VAL A 68 -6.25 -3.79 25.00
CA VAL A 68 -6.72 -3.90 23.60
C VAL A 68 -6.78 -2.49 23.01
N HIS A 69 -6.28 -2.34 21.79
CA HIS A 69 -6.35 -1.09 21.04
C HIS A 69 -6.98 -1.32 19.67
N MET A 70 -7.46 -0.26 19.05
CA MET A 70 -7.96 -0.32 17.67
C MET A 70 -7.41 0.86 16.85
N LEU A 71 -7.31 0.64 15.55
CA LEU A 71 -7.16 1.68 14.56
C LEU A 71 -8.49 1.81 13.83
N ALA A 72 -9.22 2.89 14.12
CA ALA A 72 -10.50 3.24 13.50
C ALA A 72 -10.30 4.46 12.62
N SER A 73 -10.71 4.39 11.34
CA SER A 73 -10.64 5.50 10.40
C SER A 73 -11.73 5.38 9.35
N GLN A 74 -12.46 6.45 9.13
CA GLN A 74 -13.45 6.50 8.07
C GLN A 74 -12.81 6.44 6.68
N TYR A 75 -11.56 6.89 6.53
CA TYR A 75 -10.82 6.77 5.29
C TYR A 75 -10.65 5.30 4.89
N LEU A 76 -10.27 4.44 5.83
CA LEU A 76 -10.11 3.00 5.56
C LEU A 76 -11.41 2.35 5.13
N SER A 77 -12.56 2.81 5.64
CA SER A 77 -13.87 2.25 5.25
C SER A 77 -14.24 2.51 3.79
N SER A 78 -13.59 3.48 3.14
CA SER A 78 -13.81 3.81 1.73
C SER A 78 -12.80 3.17 0.77
N GLN A 79 -11.85 2.38 1.29
CA GLN A 79 -10.82 1.73 0.49
C GLN A 79 -11.12 0.24 0.30
N ASP A 80 -10.58 -0.33 -0.77
CA ASP A 80 -10.48 -1.78 -0.94
C ASP A 80 -9.25 -2.26 -0.14
N LEU A 81 -9.50 -3.08 0.89
CA LEU A 81 -8.50 -3.48 1.88
C LEU A 81 -8.33 -4.99 1.92
N GLU A 82 -7.09 -5.44 2.03
CA GLU A 82 -6.73 -6.77 2.49
C GLU A 82 -6.19 -6.66 3.91
N ILE A 83 -6.73 -7.45 4.85
CA ILE A 83 -6.34 -7.40 6.26
C ILE A 83 -5.92 -8.79 6.71
N GLU A 84 -4.72 -8.88 7.26
CA GLU A 84 -4.13 -10.08 7.80
C GLU A 84 -3.67 -9.85 9.25
N GLY A 85 -3.75 -10.87 10.07
CA GLY A 85 -3.25 -10.82 11.44
C GLY A 85 -3.81 -11.92 12.32
N ALA A 86 -3.17 -12.13 13.48
CA ALA A 86 -3.61 -13.06 14.51
C ALA A 86 -4.29 -12.30 15.66
N ASP A 87 -5.37 -12.88 16.23
CA ASP A 87 -6.09 -12.32 17.37
C ASP A 87 -6.54 -10.85 17.15
N MET A 88 -7.07 -10.57 15.98
CA MET A 88 -7.67 -9.30 15.60
C MET A 88 -9.19 -9.40 15.44
N GLU A 89 -9.88 -8.30 15.61
CA GLU A 89 -11.30 -8.13 15.33
C GLU A 89 -11.49 -7.01 14.31
N VAL A 90 -12.26 -7.27 13.26
CA VAL A 90 -12.54 -6.33 12.19
C VAL A 90 -14.04 -6.10 12.13
N ASP A 91 -14.48 -4.84 12.15
CA ASP A 91 -15.86 -4.46 11.87
C ASP A 91 -15.97 -3.86 10.48
N ALA A 92 -16.65 -4.57 9.58
CA ALA A 92 -16.67 -4.22 8.16
C ALA A 92 -18.05 -4.42 7.48
N PRO A 93 -19.18 -3.98 8.07
CA PRO A 93 -20.49 -4.19 7.46
C PRO A 93 -20.70 -3.38 6.15
N ASN A 94 -20.02 -2.23 6.03
CA ASN A 94 -20.06 -1.36 4.86
C ASN A 94 -18.66 -0.72 4.64
N GLY A 95 -17.63 -1.56 4.53
CA GLY A 95 -16.24 -1.14 4.58
C GLY A 95 -15.66 -1.22 5.99
N VAL A 96 -14.33 -1.33 6.09
CA VAL A 96 -13.65 -1.56 7.37
C VAL A 96 -13.70 -0.31 8.24
N LYS A 97 -14.46 -0.35 9.32
CA LYS A 97 -14.55 0.77 10.28
C LYS A 97 -13.38 0.80 11.23
N TYR A 98 -12.95 -0.36 11.72
CA TYR A 98 -11.79 -0.49 12.60
C TYR A 98 -11.13 -1.87 12.48
N VAL A 99 -9.87 -1.89 12.88
CA VAL A 99 -9.10 -3.11 13.15
C VAL A 99 -8.68 -3.07 14.61
N LYS A 100 -9.16 -4.02 15.42
CA LYS A 100 -8.86 -4.13 16.84
C LYS A 100 -7.78 -5.19 17.03
N VAL A 101 -6.74 -4.88 17.79
CA VAL A 101 -5.55 -5.72 17.98
C VAL A 101 -5.33 -5.97 19.48
N GLN A 102 -5.18 -7.24 19.83
CA GLN A 102 -4.90 -7.67 21.19
C GLN A 102 -3.48 -7.29 21.63
N PRO A 103 -3.20 -7.16 22.95
CA PRO A 103 -1.88 -6.89 23.46
C PRO A 103 -0.81 -7.84 22.91
N GLY A 104 0.32 -7.30 22.46
CA GLY A 104 1.44 -8.05 21.90
C GLY A 104 1.19 -8.64 20.50
N LYS A 105 0.05 -8.35 19.88
CA LYS A 105 -0.31 -8.84 18.53
C LYS A 105 -0.16 -7.74 17.50
N SER A 106 -0.29 -8.12 16.22
CA SER A 106 -0.25 -7.19 15.09
C SER A 106 -1.25 -7.56 14.01
N ALA A 107 -1.65 -6.56 13.23
CA ALA A 107 -2.39 -6.71 12.00
C ALA A 107 -1.69 -5.98 10.86
N GLU A 108 -1.84 -6.46 9.65
CA GLU A 108 -1.37 -5.81 8.42
C GLU A 108 -2.60 -5.40 7.59
N ILE A 109 -2.63 -4.15 7.19
CA ILE A 109 -3.71 -3.57 6.36
C ILE A 109 -3.06 -3.14 5.06
N LYS A 110 -3.39 -3.84 3.97
CA LYS A 110 -2.83 -3.61 2.64
C LYS A 110 -3.87 -2.89 1.78
N PHE A 111 -3.48 -1.82 1.12
CA PHE A 111 -4.34 -1.07 0.20
C PHE A 111 -3.55 -0.11 -0.68
N THR A 112 -4.25 0.45 -1.68
CA THR A 112 -3.72 1.53 -2.50
C THR A 112 -4.53 2.80 -2.22
N PRO A 113 -3.96 3.80 -1.52
CA PRO A 113 -4.65 5.04 -1.22
C PRO A 113 -5.14 5.73 -2.50
N ALA A 114 -6.45 6.00 -2.62
CA ALA A 114 -7.01 6.62 -3.82
C ALA A 114 -7.23 8.13 -3.66
N GLN A 115 -7.76 8.56 -2.53
CA GLN A 115 -8.16 9.94 -2.28
C GLN A 115 -7.05 10.69 -1.52
N LYS A 116 -6.62 11.83 -2.08
CA LYS A 116 -5.70 12.76 -1.42
C LYS A 116 -6.40 13.54 -0.32
N GLY A 117 -5.68 13.87 0.73
CA GLY A 117 -6.21 14.64 1.87
C GLY A 117 -5.60 14.26 3.20
N THR A 118 -6.14 14.82 4.27
CA THR A 118 -5.79 14.49 5.65
C THR A 118 -7.00 13.85 6.32
N PHE A 119 -6.81 12.66 6.87
CA PHE A 119 -7.88 11.84 7.42
C PHE A 119 -7.49 11.40 8.83
N ASP A 120 -8.41 11.53 9.76
CA ASP A 120 -8.16 11.14 11.15
C ASP A 120 -8.27 9.62 11.33
N PHE A 121 -7.48 9.12 12.27
CA PHE A 121 -7.67 7.81 12.88
C PHE A 121 -7.63 7.91 14.42
N SER A 122 -8.24 6.94 15.09
CA SER A 122 -8.37 6.99 16.54
C SER A 122 -8.57 5.60 17.14
N CYS A 123 -8.49 5.52 18.47
CA CYS A 123 -8.87 4.35 19.24
C CYS A 123 -10.12 4.64 20.08
N ASP A 124 -11.23 3.97 19.75
CA ASP A 124 -12.53 4.15 20.42
C ASP A 124 -12.81 3.08 21.48
N VAL A 125 -11.81 2.26 21.81
CA VAL A 125 -11.90 1.34 22.97
C VAL A 125 -12.15 2.15 24.24
N LYS A 126 -13.06 1.67 25.07
CA LYS A 126 -13.41 2.30 26.34
C LYS A 126 -12.74 1.60 27.52
N THR A 127 -12.19 2.40 28.42
CA THR A 127 -11.65 1.96 29.72
C THR A 127 -12.09 2.96 30.79
N GLY A 128 -12.76 2.49 31.83
CA GLY A 128 -13.25 3.35 32.89
C GLY A 128 -14.24 4.43 32.43
N GLY A 129 -15.14 4.06 31.47
CA GLY A 129 -16.19 4.94 30.96
C GLY A 129 -15.75 5.97 29.91
N ARG A 130 -14.43 6.11 29.63
CA ARG A 130 -13.87 7.04 28.62
C ARG A 130 -13.24 6.26 27.48
N THR A 131 -13.33 6.81 26.26
CA THR A 131 -12.60 6.25 25.12
C THR A 131 -11.11 6.56 25.22
N HIS A 132 -10.28 5.73 24.56
CA HIS A 132 -8.85 6.04 24.44
C HIS A 132 -8.63 7.30 23.59
N ARG A 133 -9.53 7.59 22.63
CA ARG A 133 -9.60 8.86 21.89
C ARG A 133 -9.72 10.06 22.81
N ASP A 134 -10.59 10.00 23.83
CA ASP A 134 -10.77 11.08 24.81
C ASP A 134 -9.54 11.28 25.69
N ARG A 135 -8.66 10.29 25.74
CA ARG A 135 -7.38 10.33 26.45
C ARG A 135 -6.20 10.75 25.56
N GLY A 136 -6.47 11.11 24.29
CA GLY A 136 -5.46 11.58 23.34
C GLY A 136 -5.03 10.58 22.27
N MET A 137 -5.56 9.35 22.27
CA MET A 137 -5.18 8.34 21.27
C MET A 137 -5.80 8.62 19.90
N LYS A 138 -5.18 9.56 19.18
CA LYS A 138 -5.56 10.07 17.85
C LYS A 138 -4.34 10.20 16.96
N GLY A 139 -4.56 10.14 15.64
CA GLY A 139 -3.53 10.39 14.65
C GLY A 139 -4.14 10.74 13.30
N GLN A 140 -3.28 10.95 12.30
CA GLN A 140 -3.68 11.39 10.97
C GLN A 140 -2.96 10.60 9.87
N LEU A 141 -3.71 10.25 8.84
CA LEU A 141 -3.21 9.80 7.54
C LEU A 141 -3.17 11.00 6.60
N VAL A 142 -2.02 11.37 6.10
CA VAL A 142 -1.83 12.43 5.10
C VAL A 142 -1.53 11.75 3.77
N VAL A 143 -2.45 11.86 2.81
CA VAL A 143 -2.32 11.26 1.47
C VAL A 143 -2.01 12.35 0.44
N ASN A 144 -0.84 12.29 -0.19
CA ASN A 144 -0.32 13.28 -1.15
C ASN A 144 -0.41 12.78 -2.60
#